data_92d07e9e4fcc71f0c3549adfbca14322
#
_entry.id   92d07e9e4fcc71f0c3549adfbca14322
#
_cell.length_a   1.000
_cell.length_b   1.000
_cell.length_c   1.000
_cell.angle_alpha   90.00
_cell.angle_beta   90.00
_cell.angle_gamma   90.00
#
_symmetry.space_group_name_H-M   'P 1'
#
loop_
_entity.id
_entity.type
_entity.pdbx_description
1 polymer ?
#
loop_
_entity_poly.entity_id
_entity_poly.type
_entity_poly.pdbx_seq_one_letter_code
_entity_poly.pdbx_strand_id
1 'polypeptide(L)'
;MGHAAMKHANPYAGLVGSLTPGELDLLSDAVEERRLREEVGFGTLAEAAELYHPSPRCPRCGSGPAWRDGFEPSGVRRWRCPSCGARFTSLTGTVLEGCRKPLATWVSFIRLALFAVPLDACAEMCRISHHTAWEWRHRLFAAVDGYQDRIVLRGRVWVDETYVNDTDLSRGYGQARKRGLSKQKVCIAVGIDARKEPVAVVCGHGKPSSARIRRAMGAHVAKGATLVHDRERAHNVLVRENSLEDESYKADVRDPAYLEAMALVNNLCSWIKRYLWRFTGMDPKNLQSYLNLYVYLFRVKRDGERWPKVARVVRHLLMTDATFRS
;
A
#
# COMPACT_ATOMS: atom_id res chain seq x y z
N MET A 1 -44.04 -23.35 14.87
CA MET A 1 -43.12 -24.50 15.02
C MET A 1 -41.70 -23.95 14.82
N GLY A 2 -40.99 -23.77 15.93
CA GLY A 2 -39.65 -23.17 15.91
C GLY A 2 -38.60 -24.17 15.44
N HIS A 3 -37.87 -23.86 14.41
CA HIS A 3 -36.63 -24.57 14.06
C HIS A 3 -35.57 -24.24 15.11
N ALA A 4 -35.39 -25.11 16.10
CA ALA A 4 -34.23 -25.13 16.96
C ALA A 4 -33.02 -25.45 16.08
N ALA A 5 -32.17 -24.45 15.79
CA ALA A 5 -30.88 -24.67 15.18
C ALA A 5 -30.07 -25.56 16.15
N MET A 6 -29.83 -26.80 15.78
CA MET A 6 -28.88 -27.68 16.48
C MET A 6 -27.51 -26.99 16.45
N LYS A 7 -27.11 -26.42 17.60
CA LYS A 7 -25.72 -26.00 17.81
C LYS A 7 -24.86 -27.26 17.73
N HIS A 8 -24.21 -27.50 16.60
CA HIS A 8 -23.16 -28.52 16.55
C HIS A 8 -22.09 -28.12 17.57
N ALA A 9 -21.91 -28.93 18.59
CA ALA A 9 -20.85 -28.74 19.55
C ALA A 9 -19.51 -28.75 18.82
N ASN A 10 -18.65 -27.77 19.09
CA ASN A 10 -17.32 -27.74 18.46
C ASN A 10 -16.55 -29.01 18.91
N PRO A 11 -16.15 -29.92 17.99
CA PRO A 11 -15.49 -31.16 18.32
C PRO A 11 -14.13 -30.96 19.03
N TYR A 12 -13.55 -29.76 18.90
CA TYR A 12 -12.26 -29.41 19.50
C TYR A 12 -12.38 -28.69 20.85
N ALA A 13 -13.60 -28.44 21.36
CA ALA A 13 -13.82 -27.69 22.60
C ALA A 13 -13.14 -28.33 23.80
N GLY A 14 -13.18 -29.68 23.89
CA GLY A 14 -12.51 -30.42 24.98
C GLY A 14 -10.98 -30.30 24.93
N LEU A 15 -10.38 -30.39 23.74
CA LEU A 15 -8.94 -30.19 23.54
C LEU A 15 -8.53 -28.77 23.95
N VAL A 16 -9.22 -27.76 23.42
CA VAL A 16 -8.91 -26.35 23.72
C VAL A 16 -9.07 -26.03 25.20
N GLY A 17 -10.10 -26.60 25.86
CA GLY A 17 -10.37 -26.38 27.27
C GLY A 17 -9.32 -27.03 28.23
N SER A 18 -8.53 -28.00 27.77
CA SER A 18 -7.46 -28.64 28.57
C SER A 18 -6.09 -27.96 28.41
N LEU A 19 -5.93 -27.00 27.50
CA LEU A 19 -4.66 -26.34 27.23
C LEU A 19 -4.39 -25.18 28.19
N THR A 20 -3.14 -25.03 28.59
CA THR A 20 -2.64 -23.84 29.27
C THR A 20 -2.62 -22.63 28.32
N PRO A 21 -2.58 -21.37 28.80
CA PRO A 21 -2.48 -20.21 27.96
C PRO A 21 -1.30 -20.25 26.95
N GLY A 22 -0.14 -20.76 27.36
CA GLY A 22 1.02 -20.91 26.48
C GLY A 22 0.81 -21.95 25.38
N GLU A 23 0.16 -23.08 25.71
CA GLU A 23 -0.19 -24.10 24.71
C GLU A 23 -1.26 -23.61 23.73
N LEU A 24 -2.20 -22.77 24.19
CA LEU A 24 -3.16 -22.11 23.31
C LEU A 24 -2.49 -21.19 22.30
N ASP A 25 -1.48 -20.43 22.72
CA ASP A 25 -0.72 -19.57 21.81
C ASP A 25 0.03 -20.41 20.76
N LEU A 26 0.70 -21.50 21.18
CA LEU A 26 1.38 -22.43 20.26
C LEU A 26 0.40 -23.10 19.26
N LEU A 27 -0.76 -23.51 19.74
CA LEU A 27 -1.80 -24.08 18.87
C LEU A 27 -2.32 -23.05 17.87
N SER A 28 -2.56 -21.82 18.33
CA SER A 28 -2.98 -20.72 17.47
C SER A 28 -1.95 -20.45 16.37
N ASP A 29 -0.68 -20.39 16.72
CA ASP A 29 0.42 -20.19 15.75
C ASP A 29 0.47 -21.32 14.73
N ALA A 30 0.36 -22.58 15.16
CA ALA A 30 0.35 -23.74 14.27
C ALA A 30 -0.86 -23.74 13.31
N VAL A 31 -2.04 -23.34 13.80
CA VAL A 31 -3.26 -23.20 12.96
C VAL A 31 -3.07 -22.07 11.93
N GLU A 32 -2.51 -20.94 12.34
CA GLU A 32 -2.25 -19.82 11.40
C GLU A 32 -1.18 -20.18 10.36
N GLU A 33 -0.11 -20.88 10.74
CA GLU A 33 0.88 -21.38 9.77
C GLU A 33 0.25 -22.34 8.76
N ARG A 34 -0.64 -23.22 9.21
CA ARG A 34 -1.36 -24.14 8.30
C ARG A 34 -2.25 -23.38 7.32
N ARG A 35 -3.03 -22.41 7.80
CA ARG A 35 -3.86 -21.55 6.95
C ARG A 35 -3.02 -20.76 5.95
N LEU A 36 -1.87 -20.28 6.40
CA LEU A 36 -0.95 -19.54 5.58
C LEU A 36 -0.43 -20.38 4.41
N ARG A 37 -0.03 -21.65 4.68
CA ARG A 37 0.39 -22.57 3.61
C ARG A 37 -0.68 -22.74 2.55
N GLU A 38 -1.94 -22.79 2.94
CA GLU A 38 -3.07 -22.88 2.00
C GLU A 38 -3.28 -21.57 1.22
N GLU A 39 -3.09 -20.41 1.85
CA GLU A 39 -3.32 -19.10 1.23
C GLU A 39 -2.16 -18.63 0.34
N VAL A 40 -0.91 -18.76 0.81
CA VAL A 40 0.27 -18.19 0.15
C VAL A 40 1.27 -19.23 -0.37
N GLY A 41 1.13 -20.50 0.01
CA GLY A 41 2.00 -21.62 -0.40
C GLY A 41 3.18 -21.91 0.52
N PHE A 42 3.34 -21.18 1.62
CA PHE A 42 4.39 -21.38 2.65
C PHE A 42 3.92 -20.84 4.01
N GLY A 43 4.41 -21.43 5.12
CA GLY A 43 4.01 -21.07 6.49
C GLY A 43 5.00 -20.16 7.20
N THR A 44 6.28 -20.17 6.81
CA THR A 44 7.35 -19.46 7.51
C THR A 44 8.16 -18.54 6.59
N LEU A 45 8.87 -17.58 7.19
CA LEU A 45 9.81 -16.72 6.43
C LEU A 45 10.97 -17.54 5.84
N ALA A 46 11.38 -18.61 6.49
CA ALA A 46 12.42 -19.50 6.00
C ALA A 46 12.00 -20.21 4.70
N GLU A 47 10.81 -20.79 4.68
CA GLU A 47 10.22 -21.41 3.48
C GLU A 47 10.04 -20.40 2.36
N ALA A 48 9.53 -19.20 2.67
CA ALA A 48 9.40 -18.11 1.71
C ALA A 48 10.75 -17.69 1.12
N ALA A 49 11.79 -17.56 1.96
CA ALA A 49 13.12 -17.18 1.54
C ALA A 49 13.78 -18.25 0.65
N GLU A 50 13.61 -19.53 0.95
CA GLU A 50 14.09 -20.62 0.10
C GLU A 50 13.36 -20.66 -1.25
N LEU A 51 12.07 -20.36 -1.28
CA LEU A 51 11.28 -20.34 -2.52
C LEU A 51 11.65 -19.18 -3.45
N TYR A 52 11.82 -17.97 -2.89
CA TYR A 52 12.02 -16.74 -3.68
C TYR A 52 13.48 -16.35 -3.83
N HIS A 53 14.35 -16.75 -2.90
CA HIS A 53 15.78 -16.41 -2.87
C HIS A 53 16.66 -17.65 -2.57
N PRO A 54 16.55 -18.72 -3.37
CA PRO A 54 17.25 -19.99 -3.11
C PRO A 54 18.77 -19.87 -3.24
N SER A 55 19.27 -18.91 -4.01
CA SER A 55 20.69 -18.68 -4.26
C SER A 55 20.96 -17.19 -4.51
N PRO A 56 20.94 -16.33 -3.48
CA PRO A 56 21.07 -14.90 -3.64
C PRO A 56 22.51 -14.51 -4.02
N ARG A 57 22.63 -13.45 -4.81
CA ARG A 57 23.91 -12.78 -5.06
C ARG A 57 24.35 -11.98 -3.85
N CYS A 58 25.65 -11.75 -3.68
CA CYS A 58 26.16 -10.92 -2.62
C CYS A 58 25.62 -9.48 -2.72
N PRO A 59 24.92 -8.94 -1.73
CA PRO A 59 24.38 -7.59 -1.79
C PRO A 59 25.46 -6.50 -1.69
N ARG A 60 26.68 -6.87 -1.26
CA ARG A 60 27.80 -5.94 -1.13
C ARG A 60 28.63 -5.77 -2.41
N CYS A 61 28.94 -6.86 -3.10
CA CYS A 61 29.81 -6.83 -4.28
C CYS A 61 29.21 -7.42 -5.55
N GLY A 62 27.94 -7.89 -5.50
CA GLY A 62 27.24 -8.44 -6.66
C GLY A 62 27.70 -9.84 -7.10
N SER A 63 28.78 -10.40 -6.51
CA SER A 63 29.29 -11.72 -6.90
C SER A 63 28.33 -12.84 -6.49
N GLY A 64 28.35 -13.93 -7.22
CA GLY A 64 27.65 -15.17 -6.93
C GLY A 64 28.38 -16.36 -7.57
N PRO A 65 28.05 -17.58 -7.15
CA PRO A 65 27.16 -17.98 -6.03
C PRO A 65 27.80 -17.76 -4.64
N ALA A 66 26.99 -17.57 -3.63
CA ALA A 66 27.43 -17.48 -2.23
C ALA A 66 27.50 -18.87 -1.58
N TRP A 67 28.33 -19.01 -0.54
CA TRP A 67 28.42 -20.23 0.24
C TRP A 67 27.35 -20.24 1.34
N ARG A 68 26.82 -21.43 1.64
CA ARG A 68 25.89 -21.63 2.76
C ARG A 68 26.65 -21.51 4.09
N ASP A 69 26.17 -20.67 5.02
CA ASP A 69 26.82 -20.33 6.30
C ASP A 69 25.85 -20.54 7.48
N GLY A 70 25.10 -21.62 7.47
CA GLY A 70 24.14 -21.97 8.51
C GLY A 70 22.79 -21.23 8.41
N PHE A 71 22.17 -21.00 9.56
CA PHE A 71 20.82 -20.40 9.65
C PHE A 71 20.76 -19.33 10.74
N GLU A 72 19.86 -18.39 10.59
CA GLU A 72 19.41 -17.50 11.65
C GLU A 72 18.48 -18.23 12.63
N PRO A 73 18.26 -17.70 13.85
CA PRO A 73 17.28 -18.28 14.77
C PRO A 73 15.85 -18.35 14.20
N SER A 74 15.55 -17.51 13.22
CA SER A 74 14.28 -17.52 12.46
C SER A 74 14.17 -18.67 11.44
N GLY A 75 15.21 -19.50 11.30
CA GLY A 75 15.31 -20.54 10.27
C GLY A 75 15.71 -20.03 8.88
N VAL A 76 15.83 -18.72 8.68
CA VAL A 76 16.28 -18.15 7.40
C VAL A 76 17.75 -18.47 7.17
N ARG A 77 18.09 -18.94 5.95
CA ARG A 77 19.44 -19.33 5.58
C ARG A 77 20.38 -18.15 5.58
N ARG A 78 21.58 -18.34 6.17
CA ARG A 78 22.72 -17.43 6.06
C ARG A 78 23.63 -17.84 4.91
N TRP A 79 24.27 -16.85 4.35
CA TRP A 79 25.18 -16.95 3.24
C TRP A 79 26.49 -16.21 3.53
N ARG A 80 27.57 -16.68 2.94
CA ARG A 80 28.88 -16.02 2.98
C ARG A 80 29.40 -15.82 1.57
N CYS A 81 29.78 -14.60 1.24
CA CYS A 81 30.36 -14.29 -0.07
C CYS A 81 31.81 -14.80 -0.17
N PRO A 82 32.15 -15.62 -1.17
CA PRO A 82 33.55 -16.07 -1.38
C PRO A 82 34.48 -14.94 -1.77
N SER A 83 33.99 -13.90 -2.44
CA SER A 83 34.82 -12.81 -2.99
C SER A 83 35.14 -11.72 -1.97
N CYS A 84 34.19 -11.32 -1.11
CA CYS A 84 34.37 -10.20 -0.16
C CYS A 84 34.18 -10.58 1.30
N GLY A 85 33.87 -11.84 1.63
CA GLY A 85 33.68 -12.35 2.98
C GLY A 85 32.38 -11.87 3.67
N ALA A 86 31.55 -11.05 3.04
CA ALA A 86 30.31 -10.53 3.60
C ALA A 86 29.35 -11.67 3.99
N ARG A 87 28.75 -11.57 5.17
CA ARG A 87 27.67 -12.44 5.62
C ARG A 87 26.33 -11.75 5.43
N PHE A 88 25.35 -12.49 4.97
CA PHE A 88 24.00 -11.99 4.69
C PHE A 88 22.99 -13.14 4.73
N THR A 89 21.71 -12.82 4.70
CA THR A 89 20.63 -13.83 4.66
C THR A 89 19.92 -13.80 3.30
N SER A 90 19.10 -14.80 3.03
CA SER A 90 18.25 -14.82 1.83
C SER A 90 17.28 -13.64 1.74
N LEU A 91 16.99 -12.95 2.85
CA LEU A 91 16.11 -11.77 2.89
C LEU A 91 16.87 -10.43 2.89
N THR A 92 18.21 -10.46 2.90
CA THR A 92 19.00 -9.22 2.88
C THR A 92 18.77 -8.48 1.56
N GLY A 93 18.51 -7.18 1.66
CA GLY A 93 18.14 -6.33 0.51
C GLY A 93 16.63 -6.27 0.26
N THR A 94 15.82 -7.07 0.95
CA THR A 94 14.36 -6.99 0.87
C THR A 94 13.77 -6.18 2.03
N VAL A 95 12.50 -5.80 1.93
CA VAL A 95 11.78 -5.11 3.03
C VAL A 95 11.59 -6.00 4.26
N LEU A 96 11.85 -7.30 4.15
CA LEU A 96 11.79 -8.27 5.25
C LEU A 96 13.15 -8.52 5.91
N GLU A 97 14.19 -7.80 5.50
CA GLU A 97 15.51 -7.88 6.13
C GLU A 97 15.42 -7.64 7.64
N GLY A 98 16.07 -8.53 8.43
CA GLY A 98 16.11 -8.43 9.88
C GLY A 98 14.76 -8.68 10.60
N CYS A 99 13.75 -9.17 9.89
CA CYS A 99 12.47 -9.51 10.50
C CYS A 99 12.62 -10.72 11.43
N ARG A 100 12.21 -10.53 12.71
CA ARG A 100 12.26 -11.58 13.75
C ARG A 100 10.88 -12.14 14.10
N LYS A 101 9.81 -11.49 13.63
CA LYS A 101 8.44 -11.93 13.91
C LYS A 101 8.02 -13.01 12.93
N PRO A 102 7.14 -13.94 13.33
CA PRO A 102 6.59 -14.96 12.46
C PRO A 102 5.91 -14.38 11.23
N LEU A 103 5.92 -15.11 10.13
CA LEU A 103 5.25 -14.71 8.90
C LEU A 103 3.74 -14.51 9.13
N ALA A 104 3.11 -15.32 9.98
CA ALA A 104 1.71 -15.20 10.36
C ALA A 104 1.36 -13.80 10.91
N THR A 105 2.25 -13.25 11.76
CA THR A 105 2.07 -11.88 12.29
C THR A 105 2.14 -10.83 11.18
N TRP A 106 3.08 -10.98 10.23
CA TRP A 106 3.16 -10.12 9.04
C TRP A 106 1.90 -10.18 8.18
N VAL A 107 1.38 -11.38 7.96
CA VAL A 107 0.15 -11.58 7.18
C VAL A 107 -1.05 -10.95 7.89
N SER A 108 -1.15 -11.08 9.20
CA SER A 108 -2.18 -10.39 9.99
C SER A 108 -2.08 -8.87 9.82
N PHE A 109 -0.88 -8.30 9.89
CA PHE A 109 -0.65 -6.88 9.64
C PHE A 109 -1.04 -6.46 8.21
N ILE A 110 -0.69 -7.27 7.19
CA ILE A 110 -1.06 -7.02 5.79
C ILE A 110 -2.59 -7.04 5.63
N ARG A 111 -3.29 -7.99 6.26
CA ARG A 111 -4.76 -8.04 6.24
C ARG A 111 -5.36 -6.74 6.80
N LEU A 112 -4.83 -6.23 7.92
CA LEU A 112 -5.26 -4.96 8.50
C LEU A 112 -4.93 -3.76 7.59
N ALA A 113 -3.75 -3.75 6.99
CA ALA A 113 -3.34 -2.70 6.03
C ALA A 113 -4.24 -2.65 4.80
N LEU A 114 -4.72 -3.80 4.29
CA LEU A 114 -5.71 -3.88 3.21
C LEU A 114 -7.00 -3.13 3.54
N PHE A 115 -7.39 -3.04 4.82
CA PHE A 115 -8.56 -2.31 5.29
C PHE A 115 -8.24 -0.90 5.80
N ALA A 116 -6.99 -0.46 5.65
CA ALA A 116 -6.51 0.85 6.14
C ALA A 116 -6.76 1.04 7.65
N VAL A 117 -6.50 0.00 8.44
CA VAL A 117 -6.64 0.05 9.89
C VAL A 117 -5.59 1.00 10.48
N PRO A 118 -5.94 1.86 11.46
CA PRO A 118 -5.00 2.72 12.15
C PRO A 118 -3.86 1.96 12.81
N LEU A 119 -2.72 2.65 13.03
CA LEU A 119 -1.50 2.00 13.48
C LEU A 119 -1.61 1.39 14.87
N ASP A 120 -2.27 2.10 15.80
CA ASP A 120 -2.49 1.62 17.18
C ASP A 120 -3.28 0.31 17.19
N ALA A 121 -4.37 0.25 16.42
CA ALA A 121 -5.17 -0.96 16.30
C ALA A 121 -4.39 -2.10 15.61
N CYS A 122 -3.53 -1.80 14.63
CA CYS A 122 -2.64 -2.80 14.05
C CYS A 122 -1.65 -3.36 15.10
N ALA A 123 -1.08 -2.49 15.94
CA ALA A 123 -0.16 -2.89 16.99
C ALA A 123 -0.84 -3.82 18.00
N GLU A 124 -2.02 -3.44 18.48
CA GLU A 124 -2.83 -4.22 19.43
C GLU A 124 -3.22 -5.57 18.83
N MET A 125 -3.85 -5.59 17.65
CA MET A 125 -4.35 -6.83 17.04
C MET A 125 -3.24 -7.81 16.63
N CYS A 126 -2.07 -7.28 16.24
CA CYS A 126 -0.90 -8.12 15.90
C CYS A 126 -0.02 -8.45 17.11
N ARG A 127 -0.34 -7.97 18.30
CA ARG A 127 0.47 -8.11 19.53
C ARG A 127 1.93 -7.70 19.31
N ILE A 128 2.14 -6.55 18.68
CA ILE A 128 3.44 -5.94 18.42
C ILE A 128 3.49 -4.54 19.02
N SER A 129 4.70 -4.00 19.23
CA SER A 129 4.82 -2.62 19.69
C SER A 129 4.33 -1.63 18.63
N HIS A 130 3.88 -0.45 19.06
CA HIS A 130 3.54 0.65 18.15
C HIS A 130 4.71 0.99 17.20
N HIS A 131 5.94 1.00 17.71
CA HIS A 131 7.14 1.22 16.91
C HIS A 131 7.29 0.15 15.81
N THR A 132 7.13 -1.13 16.15
CA THR A 132 7.18 -2.22 15.16
C THR A 132 6.09 -2.06 14.10
N ALA A 133 4.86 -1.70 14.49
CA ALA A 133 3.77 -1.46 13.54
C ALA A 133 4.10 -0.26 12.61
N TRP A 134 4.71 0.80 13.18
CA TRP A 134 5.18 1.95 12.43
C TRP A 134 6.28 1.56 11.42
N GLU A 135 7.32 0.83 11.85
CA GLU A 135 8.36 0.31 10.95
C GLU A 135 7.76 -0.54 9.81
N TRP A 136 6.83 -1.44 10.14
CA TRP A 136 6.22 -2.31 9.16
C TRP A 136 5.40 -1.54 8.13
N ARG A 137 4.72 -0.49 8.55
CA ARG A 137 4.05 0.42 7.60
C ARG A 137 5.05 1.10 6.67
N HIS A 138 6.19 1.54 7.18
CA HIS A 138 7.24 2.14 6.36
C HIS A 138 7.93 1.12 5.43
N ARG A 139 8.03 -0.13 5.83
CA ARG A 139 8.46 -1.24 4.96
C ARG A 139 7.47 -1.48 3.81
N LEU A 140 6.16 -1.40 4.07
CA LEU A 140 5.14 -1.41 3.00
C LEU A 140 5.30 -0.20 2.07
N PHE A 141 5.58 0.98 2.59
CA PHE A 141 5.84 2.16 1.77
C PHE A 141 7.07 1.97 0.88
N ALA A 142 8.17 1.47 1.43
CA ALA A 142 9.39 1.19 0.67
C ALA A 142 9.13 0.17 -0.45
N ALA A 143 8.31 -0.85 -0.18
CA ALA A 143 7.96 -1.85 -1.19
C ALA A 143 7.13 -1.30 -2.37
N VAL A 144 6.45 -0.18 -2.19
CA VAL A 144 5.62 0.46 -3.21
C VAL A 144 6.13 1.84 -3.61
N ASP A 145 7.34 2.21 -3.18
CA ASP A 145 7.98 3.44 -3.61
C ASP A 145 8.15 3.45 -5.13
N GLY A 146 7.83 4.56 -5.78
CA GLY A 146 7.84 4.65 -7.24
C GLY A 146 6.83 3.73 -7.97
N TYR A 147 5.91 3.06 -7.25
CA TYR A 147 4.95 2.13 -7.86
C TYR A 147 4.10 2.77 -8.95
N GLN A 148 3.75 4.04 -8.77
CA GLN A 148 2.95 4.79 -9.73
C GLN A 148 3.73 5.26 -10.95
N ASP A 149 5.06 5.38 -10.89
CA ASP A 149 5.90 6.01 -11.93
C ASP A 149 5.73 5.37 -13.31
N ARG A 150 5.37 4.08 -13.35
CA ARG A 150 5.15 3.32 -14.59
C ARG A 150 3.68 3.24 -15.02
N ILE A 151 2.76 3.85 -14.28
CA ILE A 151 1.34 3.81 -14.62
C ILE A 151 1.07 4.88 -15.67
N VAL A 152 0.58 4.46 -16.83
CA VAL A 152 0.15 5.34 -17.91
C VAL A 152 -1.32 5.08 -18.21
N LEU A 153 -2.15 6.06 -17.93
CA LEU A 153 -3.59 6.07 -18.19
C LEU A 153 -3.84 6.19 -19.70
N ARG A 154 -4.79 5.44 -20.23
CA ARG A 154 -5.00 5.33 -21.68
C ARG A 154 -6.48 5.41 -22.06
N GLY A 155 -6.72 5.81 -23.31
CA GLY A 155 -8.08 5.96 -23.84
C GLY A 155 -8.77 7.16 -23.22
N ARG A 156 -9.94 6.99 -22.62
CA ARG A 156 -10.63 8.08 -21.91
C ARG A 156 -10.11 8.16 -20.47
N VAL A 157 -9.56 9.32 -20.12
CA VAL A 157 -8.85 9.59 -18.86
C VAL A 157 -9.49 10.78 -18.16
N TRP A 158 -9.86 10.59 -16.92
CA TRP A 158 -10.39 11.65 -16.04
C TRP A 158 -9.27 12.20 -15.16
N VAL A 159 -9.17 13.51 -15.05
CA VAL A 159 -8.23 14.20 -14.15
C VAL A 159 -8.97 15.26 -13.34
N ASP A 160 -8.68 15.32 -12.05
CA ASP A 160 -9.21 16.30 -11.11
C ASP A 160 -8.23 16.48 -9.94
N GLU A 161 -8.43 17.47 -9.08
CA GLU A 161 -7.68 17.66 -7.85
C GLU A 161 -8.52 17.40 -6.60
N THR A 162 -7.86 16.80 -5.63
CA THR A 162 -8.43 16.71 -4.30
C THR A 162 -7.51 17.38 -3.28
N TYR A 163 -8.09 17.88 -2.19
CA TYR A 163 -7.38 18.67 -1.20
C TYR A 163 -7.53 18.03 0.17
N VAL A 164 -6.40 17.86 0.84
CA VAL A 164 -6.33 17.40 2.23
C VAL A 164 -5.73 18.48 3.12
N ASN A 165 -6.07 18.45 4.41
CA ASN A 165 -5.47 19.38 5.35
C ASN A 165 -3.99 19.02 5.52
N ASP A 166 -3.15 20.04 5.52
CA ASP A 166 -1.79 19.91 6.03
C ASP A 166 -1.87 19.71 7.54
N THR A 167 -1.31 18.59 8.03
CA THR A 167 -1.19 18.30 9.45
C THR A 167 0.04 19.02 9.98
N ASP A 168 -0.04 20.35 10.08
CA ASP A 168 1.01 21.14 10.69
C ASP A 168 0.99 20.90 12.21
N LEU A 169 1.83 19.99 12.67
CA LEU A 169 1.99 19.66 14.09
C LEU A 169 2.65 20.77 14.90
N SER A 170 3.21 21.81 14.23
CA SER A 170 3.78 23.00 14.90
C SER A 170 2.71 23.99 15.38
N ARG A 171 1.46 23.82 14.96
CA ARG A 171 0.35 24.69 15.35
C ARG A 171 -0.14 24.37 16.74
N GLY A 172 -0.31 25.42 17.54
CA GLY A 172 -0.94 25.31 18.84
C GLY A 172 -2.39 24.77 18.76
N TYR A 173 -2.76 23.97 19.75
CA TYR A 173 -4.13 23.49 19.91
C TYR A 173 -5.13 24.65 19.92
N GLY A 174 -6.21 24.54 19.14
CA GLY A 174 -7.28 25.56 19.11
C GLY A 174 -7.12 26.68 18.08
N GLN A 175 -6.04 26.76 17.30
CA GLN A 175 -5.95 27.75 16.23
C GLN A 175 -6.96 27.47 15.11
N ALA A 176 -7.80 28.48 14.80
CA ALA A 176 -8.83 28.38 13.76
C ALA A 176 -8.22 28.10 12.37
N ARG A 177 -8.75 27.10 11.67
CA ARG A 177 -8.41 26.81 10.28
C ARG A 177 -9.18 27.74 9.34
N LYS A 178 -8.50 28.30 8.33
CA LYS A 178 -9.20 29.04 7.28
C LYS A 178 -10.16 28.11 6.53
N ARG A 179 -11.42 28.54 6.42
CA ARG A 179 -12.44 27.81 5.63
C ARG A 179 -12.15 27.93 4.13
N GLY A 180 -12.58 26.95 3.35
CA GLY A 180 -12.42 26.93 1.89
C GLY A 180 -11.09 26.41 1.39
N LEU A 181 -10.77 26.70 0.13
CA LEU A 181 -9.52 26.32 -0.52
C LEU A 181 -8.40 27.28 -0.07
N SER A 182 -7.73 26.94 1.02
CA SER A 182 -6.61 27.74 1.53
C SER A 182 -5.30 27.30 0.88
N LYS A 183 -4.33 28.23 0.80
CA LYS A 183 -2.96 27.95 0.37
C LYS A 183 -2.24 26.89 1.24
N GLN A 184 -2.83 26.55 2.38
CA GLN A 184 -2.29 25.59 3.36
C GLN A 184 -2.76 24.15 3.11
N LYS A 185 -3.75 23.93 2.25
CA LYS A 185 -4.18 22.56 1.90
C LYS A 185 -3.21 21.94 0.91
N VAL A 186 -2.87 20.68 1.15
CA VAL A 186 -2.09 19.91 0.18
C VAL A 186 -3.00 19.49 -0.97
N CYS A 187 -2.59 19.83 -2.18
CA CYS A 187 -3.24 19.43 -3.42
C CYS A 187 -2.71 18.07 -3.88
N ILE A 188 -3.60 17.19 -4.21
CA ILE A 188 -3.32 15.88 -4.83
C ILE A 188 -3.97 15.89 -6.20
N ALA A 189 -3.15 15.77 -7.25
CA ALA A 189 -3.65 15.53 -8.59
C ALA A 189 -4.05 14.05 -8.72
N VAL A 190 -5.25 13.80 -9.19
CA VAL A 190 -5.84 12.45 -9.27
C VAL A 190 -6.24 12.17 -10.69
N GLY A 191 -5.85 11.02 -11.21
CA GLY A 191 -6.26 10.54 -12.53
C GLY A 191 -6.80 9.11 -12.47
N ILE A 192 -7.71 8.79 -13.38
CA ILE A 192 -8.23 7.43 -13.56
C ILE A 192 -8.64 7.23 -15.02
N ASP A 193 -8.42 6.03 -15.54
CA ASP A 193 -8.89 5.69 -16.89
C ASP A 193 -10.15 4.80 -16.87
N ALA A 194 -10.72 4.55 -18.05
CA ALA A 194 -11.92 3.71 -18.21
C ALA A 194 -11.72 2.26 -17.70
N ARG A 195 -10.48 1.79 -17.59
CA ARG A 195 -10.16 0.46 -17.02
C ARG A 195 -10.02 0.50 -15.51
N LYS A 196 -10.30 1.66 -14.90
CA LYS A 196 -10.16 1.93 -13.46
C LYS A 196 -8.72 1.80 -12.96
N GLU A 197 -7.73 2.17 -13.79
CA GLU A 197 -6.36 2.36 -13.35
C GLU A 197 -6.24 3.74 -12.69
N PRO A 198 -5.91 3.84 -11.39
CA PRO A 198 -5.80 5.11 -10.70
C PRO A 198 -4.36 5.61 -10.65
N VAL A 199 -4.22 6.93 -10.60
CA VAL A 199 -2.98 7.64 -10.25
C VAL A 199 -3.32 8.74 -9.25
N ALA A 200 -2.48 8.95 -8.24
CA ALA A 200 -2.64 10.02 -7.27
C ALA A 200 -1.27 10.57 -6.86
N VAL A 201 -0.99 11.82 -7.21
CA VAL A 201 0.32 12.44 -7.02
C VAL A 201 0.20 13.76 -6.24
N VAL A 202 1.04 13.93 -5.23
CA VAL A 202 1.12 15.19 -4.48
C VAL A 202 1.56 16.32 -5.40
N CYS A 203 0.70 17.32 -5.54
CA CYS A 203 0.90 18.45 -6.44
C CYS A 203 1.32 19.74 -5.73
N GLY A 204 1.63 19.68 -4.42
CA GLY A 204 2.04 20.79 -3.56
C GLY A 204 0.86 21.46 -2.85
N HIS A 205 1.00 22.71 -2.40
CA HIS A 205 -0.01 23.40 -1.59
C HIS A 205 -0.90 24.34 -2.41
N GLY A 206 -2.16 24.45 -2.01
CA GLY A 206 -3.15 25.32 -2.64
C GLY A 206 -3.49 24.93 -4.09
N LYS A 207 -4.13 25.82 -4.83
CA LYS A 207 -4.52 25.59 -6.23
C LYS A 207 -3.28 25.33 -7.10
N PRO A 208 -3.26 24.30 -7.95
CA PRO A 208 -2.09 23.98 -8.76
C PRO A 208 -1.91 24.93 -9.93
N SER A 209 -0.67 25.12 -10.35
CA SER A 209 -0.32 25.75 -11.62
C SER A 209 -0.17 24.70 -12.73
N SER A 210 -0.21 25.13 -13.99
CA SER A 210 0.03 24.25 -15.14
C SER A 210 1.37 23.50 -15.03
N ALA A 211 2.44 24.16 -14.55
CA ALA A 211 3.74 23.52 -14.34
C ALA A 211 3.69 22.39 -13.29
N ARG A 212 2.89 22.56 -12.24
CA ARG A 212 2.69 21.55 -11.20
C ARG A 212 1.85 20.37 -11.71
N ILE A 213 0.77 20.63 -12.44
CA ILE A 213 -0.04 19.60 -13.09
C ILE A 213 0.79 18.82 -14.11
N ARG A 214 1.58 19.50 -14.95
CA ARG A 214 2.49 18.84 -15.88
C ARG A 214 3.45 17.88 -15.17
N ARG A 215 4.05 18.34 -14.08
CA ARG A 215 4.98 17.50 -13.28
C ARG A 215 4.28 16.29 -12.69
N ALA A 216 3.06 16.47 -12.17
CA ALA A 216 2.32 15.42 -11.47
C ALA A 216 1.67 14.41 -12.42
N MET A 217 1.14 14.87 -13.57
CA MET A 217 0.29 14.05 -14.42
C MET A 217 0.83 13.83 -15.84
N GLY A 218 1.80 14.65 -16.30
CA GLY A 218 2.26 14.64 -17.69
C GLY A 218 2.78 13.28 -18.17
N ALA A 219 3.52 12.56 -17.34
CA ALA A 219 4.01 11.23 -17.66
C ALA A 219 2.94 10.11 -17.48
N HIS A 220 1.85 10.44 -16.79
CA HIS A 220 0.80 9.47 -16.46
C HIS A 220 -0.36 9.44 -17.45
N VAL A 221 -0.41 10.34 -18.42
CA VAL A 221 -1.46 10.37 -19.46
C VAL A 221 -0.85 10.07 -20.80
N ALA A 222 -1.35 9.02 -21.47
CA ALA A 222 -0.87 8.62 -22.79
C ALA A 222 -1.16 9.71 -23.84
N LYS A 223 -0.25 9.87 -24.79
CA LYS A 223 -0.47 10.76 -25.94
C LYS A 223 -1.69 10.30 -26.75
N GLY A 224 -2.47 11.26 -27.21
CA GLY A 224 -3.68 11.02 -27.99
C GLY A 224 -4.86 10.44 -27.20
N ALA A 225 -4.80 10.45 -25.86
CA ALA A 225 -5.94 10.08 -25.02
C ALA A 225 -7.01 11.19 -25.02
N THR A 226 -8.24 10.85 -24.66
CA THR A 226 -9.31 11.84 -24.41
C THR A 226 -9.24 12.24 -22.94
N LEU A 227 -9.03 13.52 -22.64
CA LEU A 227 -8.97 14.06 -21.28
C LEU A 227 -10.34 14.60 -20.86
N VAL A 228 -10.93 14.00 -19.84
CA VAL A 228 -12.17 14.46 -19.21
C VAL A 228 -11.84 15.28 -17.96
N HIS A 229 -12.26 16.54 -17.89
CA HIS A 229 -11.95 17.43 -16.77
C HIS A 229 -12.95 18.60 -16.60
N ASP A 230 -12.84 19.32 -15.49
CA ASP A 230 -13.76 20.39 -15.06
C ASP A 230 -13.46 21.79 -15.63
N ARG A 231 -12.74 21.89 -16.73
CA ARG A 231 -12.23 23.16 -17.32
C ARG A 231 -11.23 23.91 -16.44
N GLU A 232 -10.58 23.23 -15.48
CA GLU A 232 -9.49 23.87 -14.76
C GLU A 232 -8.36 24.23 -15.75
N ARG A 233 -8.00 25.52 -15.79
CA ARG A 233 -7.00 26.04 -16.75
C ARG A 233 -5.64 25.36 -16.63
N ALA A 234 -5.31 24.85 -15.45
CA ALA A 234 -4.06 24.15 -15.21
C ALA A 234 -3.96 22.86 -16.03
N HIS A 235 -5.08 22.25 -16.45
CA HIS A 235 -5.11 21.01 -17.25
C HIS A 235 -4.77 21.25 -18.73
N ASN A 236 -4.92 22.47 -19.25
CA ASN A 236 -4.65 22.79 -20.66
C ASN A 236 -3.20 22.43 -21.06
N VAL A 237 -2.27 22.39 -20.12
CA VAL A 237 -0.90 21.97 -20.40
C VAL A 237 -0.82 20.49 -20.80
N LEU A 238 -1.65 19.63 -20.20
CA LEU A 238 -1.72 18.21 -20.54
C LEU A 238 -2.30 18.03 -21.93
N VAL A 239 -3.40 18.73 -22.23
CA VAL A 239 -4.06 18.70 -23.56
C VAL A 239 -3.05 19.02 -24.65
N ARG A 240 -2.30 20.11 -24.48
CA ARG A 240 -1.35 20.59 -25.47
C ARG A 240 -0.11 19.68 -25.61
N GLU A 241 0.53 19.32 -24.48
CA GLU A 241 1.82 18.61 -24.52
C GLU A 241 1.66 17.12 -24.85
N ASN A 242 0.53 16.51 -24.51
CA ASN A 242 0.25 15.11 -24.81
C ASN A 242 -0.67 14.94 -26.04
N SER A 243 -1.00 16.05 -26.75
CA SER A 243 -1.89 16.05 -27.91
C SER A 243 -3.21 15.32 -27.61
N LEU A 244 -3.87 15.68 -26.50
CA LEU A 244 -5.09 15.03 -26.03
C LEU A 244 -6.33 15.60 -26.73
N GLU A 245 -7.36 14.78 -26.85
CA GLU A 245 -8.72 15.25 -27.12
C GLU A 245 -9.28 15.87 -25.83
N ASP A 246 -9.77 17.13 -25.92
CA ASP A 246 -10.28 17.88 -24.78
C ASP A 246 -11.80 17.66 -24.62
N GLU A 247 -12.17 16.90 -23.61
CA GLU A 247 -13.56 16.70 -23.19
C GLU A 247 -13.78 17.42 -21.84
N SER A 248 -14.07 18.72 -21.89
CA SER A 248 -14.17 19.55 -20.69
C SER A 248 -15.60 19.97 -20.35
N TYR A 249 -15.93 19.92 -19.07
CA TYR A 249 -17.22 20.29 -18.53
C TYR A 249 -17.09 21.50 -17.60
N LYS A 250 -18.06 22.43 -17.67
CA LYS A 250 -18.10 23.52 -16.69
C LYS A 250 -18.48 22.95 -15.32
N ALA A 251 -17.66 23.22 -14.31
CA ALA A 251 -17.95 22.78 -12.95
C ALA A 251 -19.27 23.39 -12.44
N ASP A 252 -20.31 22.58 -12.39
CA ASP A 252 -21.62 22.92 -11.83
C ASP A 252 -22.23 21.69 -11.15
N VAL A 253 -22.31 21.74 -9.82
CA VAL A 253 -22.90 20.66 -9.01
C VAL A 253 -24.41 20.49 -9.19
N ARG A 254 -25.07 21.40 -9.95
CA ARG A 254 -26.49 21.32 -10.28
C ARG A 254 -26.73 20.76 -11.69
N ASP A 255 -25.68 20.65 -12.50
CA ASP A 255 -25.76 20.08 -13.86
C ASP A 255 -25.60 18.55 -13.81
N PRO A 256 -26.66 17.77 -14.12
CA PRO A 256 -26.58 16.33 -14.16
C PRO A 256 -25.51 15.80 -15.13
N ALA A 257 -25.30 16.46 -16.27
CA ALA A 257 -24.32 16.06 -17.27
C ALA A 257 -22.89 16.19 -16.73
N TYR A 258 -22.59 17.28 -15.99
CA TYR A 258 -21.31 17.43 -15.30
C TYR A 258 -21.10 16.35 -14.22
N LEU A 259 -22.14 16.12 -13.39
CA LEU A 259 -22.05 15.13 -12.32
C LEU A 259 -21.81 13.73 -12.87
N GLU A 260 -22.50 13.34 -13.93
CA GLU A 260 -22.32 12.05 -14.60
C GLU A 260 -20.94 11.94 -15.23
N ALA A 261 -20.53 12.95 -16.01
CA ALA A 261 -19.24 12.96 -16.70
C ALA A 261 -18.06 12.84 -15.72
N MET A 262 -18.11 13.53 -14.57
CA MET A 262 -17.03 13.56 -13.58
C MET A 262 -17.18 12.49 -12.47
N ALA A 263 -18.23 11.67 -12.48
CA ALA A 263 -18.54 10.73 -11.40
C ALA A 263 -17.37 9.79 -11.06
N LEU A 264 -16.65 9.30 -12.07
CA LEU A 264 -15.57 8.34 -11.87
C LEU A 264 -14.42 8.92 -11.05
N VAL A 265 -13.90 10.09 -11.42
CA VAL A 265 -12.80 10.74 -10.70
C VAL A 265 -13.26 11.32 -9.37
N ASN A 266 -14.47 11.87 -9.28
CA ASN A 266 -15.05 12.36 -8.02
C ASN A 266 -15.17 11.25 -6.97
N ASN A 267 -15.60 10.05 -7.39
CA ASN A 267 -15.63 8.89 -6.52
C ASN A 267 -14.23 8.50 -6.03
N LEU A 268 -13.25 8.49 -6.92
CA LEU A 268 -11.86 8.19 -6.54
C LEU A 268 -11.31 9.24 -5.56
N CYS A 269 -11.54 10.53 -5.79
CA CYS A 269 -11.20 11.61 -4.87
C CYS A 269 -11.82 11.41 -3.48
N SER A 270 -13.09 11.01 -3.43
CA SER A 270 -13.79 10.71 -2.18
C SER A 270 -13.20 9.50 -1.47
N TRP A 271 -12.82 8.44 -2.19
CA TRP A 271 -12.21 7.24 -1.62
C TRP A 271 -10.80 7.54 -1.08
N ILE A 272 -9.99 8.32 -1.79
CA ILE A 272 -8.68 8.78 -1.32
C ILE A 272 -8.82 9.58 -0.02
N LYS A 273 -9.76 10.54 0.05
CA LYS A 273 -10.02 11.31 1.27
C LYS A 273 -10.40 10.42 2.45
N ARG A 274 -11.33 9.47 2.25
CA ARG A 274 -11.75 8.52 3.29
C ARG A 274 -10.63 7.60 3.74
N TYR A 275 -9.75 7.19 2.83
CA TYR A 275 -8.57 6.41 3.15
C TYR A 275 -7.60 7.23 4.01
N LEU A 276 -7.23 8.42 3.57
CA LEU A 276 -6.29 9.29 4.29
C LEU A 276 -6.83 9.75 5.66
N TRP A 277 -8.13 9.94 5.78
CA TRP A 277 -8.76 10.35 7.04
C TRP A 277 -8.60 9.32 8.17
N ARG A 278 -8.33 8.06 7.85
CA ARG A 278 -8.06 7.01 8.84
C ARG A 278 -6.70 7.14 9.51
N PHE A 279 -5.80 7.94 8.96
CA PHE A 279 -4.42 8.09 9.43
C PHE A 279 -4.25 9.47 10.10
N THR A 280 -4.88 9.64 11.26
CA THR A 280 -4.70 10.84 12.09
C THR A 280 -3.25 10.94 12.56
N GLY A 281 -2.66 12.15 12.49
CA GLY A 281 -1.24 12.35 12.84
C GLY A 281 -0.24 11.93 11.77
N MET A 282 -0.67 11.65 10.54
CA MET A 282 0.23 11.40 9.42
C MET A 282 1.13 12.62 9.16
N ASP A 283 2.45 12.41 9.13
CA ASP A 283 3.39 13.44 8.67
C ASP A 283 3.16 13.71 7.17
N PRO A 284 2.90 14.96 6.76
CA PRO A 284 2.70 15.34 5.35
C PRO A 284 3.82 14.92 4.41
N LYS A 285 5.05 14.78 4.91
CA LYS A 285 6.19 14.25 4.14
C LYS A 285 5.94 12.84 3.60
N ASN A 286 5.16 12.04 4.32
CA ASN A 286 4.84 10.67 3.94
C ASN A 286 3.57 10.57 3.06
N LEU A 287 2.90 11.69 2.73
CA LEU A 287 1.63 11.67 2.00
C LEU A 287 1.76 10.91 0.68
N GLN A 288 2.84 11.11 -0.09
CA GLN A 288 3.03 10.39 -1.35
C GLN A 288 3.16 8.88 -1.13
N SER A 289 3.83 8.45 -0.06
CA SER A 289 3.95 7.03 0.28
C SER A 289 2.59 6.40 0.62
N TYR A 290 1.72 7.14 1.33
CA TYR A 290 0.33 6.72 1.56
C TYR A 290 -0.47 6.61 0.25
N LEU A 291 -0.27 7.54 -0.69
CA LEU A 291 -0.92 7.49 -2.00
C LEU A 291 -0.41 6.34 -2.86
N ASN A 292 0.90 6.07 -2.86
CA ASN A 292 1.50 4.91 -3.53
C ASN A 292 0.92 3.61 -2.99
N LEU A 293 0.84 3.48 -1.66
CA LEU A 293 0.22 2.33 -1.02
C LEU A 293 -1.27 2.22 -1.34
N TYR A 294 -2.01 3.34 -1.33
CA TYR A 294 -3.43 3.36 -1.72
C TYR A 294 -3.64 2.83 -3.13
N VAL A 295 -2.91 3.35 -4.11
CA VAL A 295 -3.02 2.94 -5.52
C VAL A 295 -2.66 1.47 -5.69
N TYR A 296 -1.58 1.01 -5.05
CA TYR A 296 -1.20 -0.40 -5.04
C TYR A 296 -2.31 -1.29 -4.47
N LEU A 297 -2.82 -0.97 -3.27
CA LEU A 297 -3.88 -1.75 -2.63
C LEU A 297 -5.22 -1.66 -3.38
N PHE A 298 -5.51 -0.54 -4.04
CA PHE A 298 -6.69 -0.41 -4.90
C PHE A 298 -6.64 -1.44 -6.03
N ARG A 299 -5.49 -1.56 -6.71
CA ARG A 299 -5.29 -2.56 -7.77
C ARG A 299 -5.34 -4.00 -7.24
N VAL A 300 -4.70 -4.25 -6.08
CA VAL A 300 -4.78 -5.56 -5.41
C VAL A 300 -6.22 -5.96 -5.12
N LYS A 301 -7.06 -5.02 -4.66
CA LYS A 301 -8.48 -5.27 -4.35
C LYS A 301 -9.33 -5.46 -5.60
N ARG A 302 -9.10 -4.64 -6.62
CA ARG A 302 -9.82 -4.75 -7.90
C ARG A 302 -9.62 -6.11 -8.55
N ASP A 303 -8.39 -6.60 -8.54
CA ASP A 303 -8.02 -7.88 -9.17
C ASP A 303 -8.19 -9.08 -8.21
N GLY A 304 -8.75 -8.86 -7.01
CA GLY A 304 -8.78 -9.85 -5.92
C GLY A 304 -9.70 -11.03 -6.14
N GLU A 305 -10.58 -11.01 -7.15
CA GLU A 305 -11.36 -12.17 -7.56
C GLU A 305 -10.49 -13.21 -8.31
N ARG A 306 -9.43 -12.74 -8.99
CA ARG A 306 -8.48 -13.60 -9.71
C ARG A 306 -7.35 -14.12 -8.82
N TRP A 307 -6.94 -13.35 -7.82
CA TRP A 307 -5.74 -13.63 -7.03
C TRP A 307 -5.97 -13.34 -5.56
N PRO A 308 -5.61 -14.25 -4.65
CA PRO A 308 -5.68 -13.99 -3.21
C PRO A 308 -4.92 -12.69 -2.86
N LYS A 309 -5.62 -11.74 -2.26
CA LYS A 309 -5.10 -10.36 -2.01
C LYS A 309 -3.84 -10.37 -1.14
N VAL A 310 -3.87 -11.16 -0.07
CA VAL A 310 -2.75 -11.29 0.87
C VAL A 310 -1.55 -11.91 0.19
N ALA A 311 -1.74 -13.01 -0.55
CA ALA A 311 -0.67 -13.68 -1.28
C ALA A 311 0.04 -12.74 -2.26
N ARG A 312 -0.71 -11.87 -2.94
CA ARG A 312 -0.12 -10.85 -3.84
C ARG A 312 0.78 -9.86 -3.10
N VAL A 313 0.32 -9.37 -1.94
CA VAL A 313 1.11 -8.42 -1.14
C VAL A 313 2.35 -9.10 -0.58
N VAL A 314 2.21 -10.30 0.00
CA VAL A 314 3.36 -11.05 0.55
C VAL A 314 4.38 -11.35 -0.54
N ARG A 315 3.94 -11.81 -1.71
CA ARG A 315 4.83 -12.07 -2.85
C ARG A 315 5.54 -10.80 -3.31
N HIS A 316 4.81 -9.67 -3.37
CA HIS A 316 5.40 -8.38 -3.73
C HIS A 316 6.50 -7.97 -2.75
N LEU A 317 6.28 -8.10 -1.43
CA LEU A 317 7.28 -7.81 -0.40
C LEU A 317 8.52 -8.69 -0.52
N LEU A 318 8.35 -9.98 -0.84
CA LEU A 318 9.46 -10.92 -1.02
C LEU A 318 10.29 -10.65 -2.28
N MET A 319 9.66 -10.14 -3.35
CA MET A 319 10.30 -9.91 -4.64
C MET A 319 10.81 -8.48 -4.83
N THR A 320 10.56 -7.58 -3.88
CA THR A 320 10.98 -6.18 -4.01
C THR A 320 12.35 -5.97 -3.39
N ASP A 321 13.30 -5.55 -4.20
CA ASP A 321 14.65 -5.16 -3.80
C ASP A 321 14.63 -3.74 -3.20
N ALA A 322 14.02 -3.62 -2.02
CA ALA A 322 13.96 -2.37 -1.27
C ALA A 322 14.23 -2.64 0.20
N THR A 323 14.98 -1.78 0.84
CA THR A 323 15.25 -1.83 2.28
C THR A 323 14.66 -0.62 2.97
N PHE A 324 14.09 -0.80 4.13
CA PHE A 324 13.77 0.27 5.07
C PHE A 324 14.72 0.18 6.25
N ARG A 325 15.48 1.23 6.48
CA ARG A 325 16.34 1.42 7.66
C ARG A 325 15.79 2.62 8.43
N SER A 326 15.31 2.39 9.65
CA SER A 326 14.91 3.45 10.59
C SER A 326 16.10 4.20 11.10
#